data_3a8503b8f5df9ee547aa2b2e5ddc7f50
#
_entry.id   3a8503b8f5df9ee547aa2b2e5ddc7f50
#
_cell.length_a   1.000
_cell.length_b   1.000
_cell.length_c   1.000
_cell.angle_alpha   90.00
_cell.angle_beta   90.00
_cell.angle_gamma   90.00
#
_symmetry.space_group_name_H-M   'P 1'
#
loop_
_entity.id
_entity.type
_entity.pdbx_description
1 polymer ?
#
loop_
_entity_poly.entity_id
_entity_poly.type
_entity_poly.pdbx_seq_one_letter_code
_entity_poly.pdbx_strand_id
1 'polypeptide(L)' 'MELEVNGKDLKPTESIKEYIEKRLAKLKKYFNDVIKVSVQLKEEGKNKIVQVSVNTGKKNFRAITENEDLYAGIDKVVD' A
#
# COMPACT_ATOMS: atom_id res chain seq x y z
N MET A 1 4.97 11.06 8.60
CA MET A 1 4.48 10.30 7.43
C MET A 1 2.97 10.19 7.48
N GLU A 2 2.31 10.61 6.45
CA GLU A 2 0.87 10.47 6.32
C GLU A 2 0.54 9.20 5.53
N LEU A 3 -0.39 8.41 6.02
CA LEU A 3 -0.83 7.19 5.35
C LEU A 3 -2.30 7.29 4.99
N GLU A 4 -2.61 7.04 3.73
CA GLU A 4 -3.97 7.02 3.23
C GLU A 4 -4.24 5.68 2.56
N VAL A 5 -5.33 5.02 2.95
CA VAL A 5 -5.72 3.72 2.37
C VAL A 5 -7.13 3.83 1.82
N ASN A 6 -7.27 3.63 0.53
CA ASN A 6 -8.57 3.69 -0.16
C ASN A 6 -8.83 2.40 -0.92
N GLY A 7 -10.10 2.09 -1.09
CA GLY A 7 -10.51 0.93 -1.87
C GLY A 7 -11.58 1.27 -2.89
N LYS A 8 -11.48 0.69 -4.10
CA LYS A 8 -12.49 0.77 -5.13
C LYS A 8 -13.01 -0.64 -5.36
N ASP A 9 -14.30 -0.84 -5.16
CA ASP A 9 -14.95 -2.14 -5.23
C ASP A 9 -14.38 -3.16 -4.23
N LEU A 10 -13.57 -2.67 -3.29
CA LEU A 10 -12.96 -3.47 -2.23
C LEU A 10 -12.76 -2.56 -1.03
N LYS A 11 -13.61 -2.73 -0.02
CA LYS A 11 -13.54 -1.88 1.17
C LYS A 11 -12.42 -2.34 2.11
N PRO A 12 -11.48 -1.44 2.45
CA PRO A 12 -10.42 -1.80 3.40
C PRO A 12 -11.01 -2.05 4.77
N THR A 13 -10.77 -3.23 5.32
CA THR A 13 -11.17 -3.54 6.70
C THR A 13 -10.13 -3.01 7.67
N GLU A 14 -10.48 -2.96 8.96
CA GLU A 14 -9.53 -2.56 9.99
C GLU A 14 -8.31 -3.47 10.01
N SER A 15 -8.51 -4.78 9.83
CA SER A 15 -7.41 -5.74 9.77
C SER A 15 -6.46 -5.47 8.62
N ILE A 16 -7.00 -5.13 7.47
CA ILE A 16 -6.19 -4.80 6.30
C ILE A 16 -5.41 -3.51 6.52
N LYS A 17 -6.06 -2.49 7.07
CA LYS A 17 -5.39 -1.22 7.38
C LYS A 17 -4.24 -1.41 8.37
N GLU A 18 -4.48 -2.19 9.42
CA GLU A 18 -3.46 -2.49 10.41
C GLU A 18 -2.28 -3.25 9.80
N TYR A 19 -2.57 -4.20 8.93
CA TYR A 19 -1.54 -4.96 8.24
C TYR A 19 -0.68 -4.06 7.37
N ILE A 20 -1.31 -3.18 6.61
CA ILE A 20 -0.62 -2.21 5.75
C ILE A 20 0.25 -1.28 6.60
N GLU A 21 -0.29 -0.75 7.68
CA GLU A 21 0.47 0.13 8.59
C GLU A 21 1.69 -0.57 9.15
N LYS A 22 1.53 -1.82 9.56
CA LYS A 22 2.60 -2.60 10.13
C LYS A 22 3.71 -2.86 9.11
N ARG A 23 3.35 -3.20 7.89
CA ARG A 23 4.33 -3.46 6.83
C ARG A 23 5.02 -2.18 6.39
N LEU A 24 4.28 -1.09 6.28
CA LEU A 24 4.83 0.19 5.84
C LEU A 24 5.64 0.89 6.93
N ALA A 25 5.47 0.52 8.19
CA ALA A 25 6.28 1.08 9.27
C ALA A 25 7.77 0.85 9.04
N LYS A 26 8.13 -0.21 8.31
CA LYS A 26 9.51 -0.50 7.96
C LYS A 26 10.11 0.55 7.02
N LEU A 27 9.27 1.22 6.22
CA LEU A 27 9.75 2.25 5.31
C LEU A 27 10.34 3.45 6.04
N LYS A 28 9.82 3.76 7.22
CA LYS A 28 10.35 4.85 8.02
C LYS A 28 11.80 4.66 8.41
N LYS A 29 12.23 3.41 8.53
CA LYS A 29 13.61 3.09 8.91
C LYS A 29 14.58 3.35 7.76
N TYR A 30 14.13 3.19 6.52
CA TYR A 30 14.97 3.31 5.34
C TYR A 30 14.84 4.65 4.63
N PHE A 31 13.68 5.31 4.78
CA PHE A 31 13.40 6.57 4.10
C PHE A 31 12.90 7.60 5.12
N ASN A 32 13.80 8.44 5.60
CA ASN A 32 13.46 9.48 6.58
C ASN A 32 12.66 10.63 5.99
N ASP A 33 12.70 10.77 4.69
CA ASP A 33 12.08 11.90 3.98
C ASP A 33 10.70 11.58 3.38
N VAL A 34 10.11 10.45 3.74
CA VAL A 34 8.77 10.12 3.26
C VAL A 34 7.75 11.04 3.90
N ILE A 35 6.99 11.75 3.08
CA ILE A 35 5.95 12.66 3.51
C ILE A 35 4.60 11.98 3.52
N LYS A 36 4.27 11.28 2.43
CA LYS A 36 2.96 10.65 2.28
C LYS A 36 3.07 9.31 1.56
N VAL A 37 2.28 8.35 2.03
CA VAL A 37 2.10 7.06 1.38
C VAL A 37 0.61 6.89 1.09
N SER A 38 0.28 6.61 -0.16
CA SER A 38 -1.09 6.34 -0.57
C SER A 38 -1.19 4.89 -1.03
N VAL A 39 -2.13 4.16 -0.47
CA VAL A 39 -2.38 2.78 -0.85
C VAL A 39 -3.76 2.70 -1.45
N GLN A 40 -3.85 2.19 -2.67
CA GLN A 40 -5.12 1.99 -3.35
C GLN A 40 -5.35 0.51 -3.56
N LEU A 41 -6.49 0.03 -3.09
CA LEU A 41 -6.90 -1.36 -3.24
C LEU A 41 -8.01 -1.44 -4.27
N LYS A 42 -7.93 -2.41 -5.17
CA LYS A 42 -8.92 -2.60 -6.20
C LYS A 42 -9.15 -4.08 -6.41
N GLU A 43 -10.37 -4.43 -6.79
CA GLU A 43 -10.71 -5.82 -7.09
C GLU A 43 -11.18 -5.94 -8.53
N GLU A 44 -10.56 -6.87 -9.28
CA GLU A 44 -10.96 -7.20 -10.64
C GLU A 44 -11.11 -8.71 -10.75
N GLY A 45 -12.36 -9.18 -10.82
CA GLY A 45 -12.64 -10.61 -10.82
C GLY A 45 -12.10 -11.25 -9.56
N LYS A 46 -11.21 -12.21 -9.71
CA LYS A 46 -10.59 -12.92 -8.59
C LYS A 46 -9.36 -12.19 -8.05
N ASN A 47 -8.84 -11.23 -8.80
CA ASN A 47 -7.58 -10.60 -8.46
C ASN A 47 -7.76 -9.36 -7.61
N LYS A 48 -6.84 -9.20 -6.66
CA LYS A 48 -6.75 -8.00 -5.84
C LYS A 48 -5.55 -7.21 -6.32
N ILE A 49 -5.77 -5.94 -6.61
CA ILE A 49 -4.72 -5.06 -7.10
C ILE A 49 -4.35 -4.11 -5.98
N VAL A 50 -3.06 -4.03 -5.67
CA VAL A 50 -2.53 -3.12 -4.65
C VAL A 50 -1.59 -2.15 -5.34
N GLN A 51 -1.90 -0.87 -5.23
CA GLN A 51 -1.04 0.18 -5.74
C GLN A 51 -0.56 1.03 -4.57
N VAL A 52 0.75 1.20 -4.46
CA VAL A 52 1.34 2.04 -3.43
C VAL A 52 2.07 3.18 -4.10
N SER A 53 1.79 4.40 -3.66
CA SER A 53 2.48 5.60 -4.10
C SER A 53 3.19 6.21 -2.91
N VAL A 54 4.48 6.49 -3.05
CA VAL A 54 5.29 7.08 -1.98
C VAL A 54 5.80 8.43 -2.44
N ASN A 55 5.50 9.46 -1.66
CA ASN A 55 5.94 10.82 -1.94
C ASN A 55 6.98 11.25 -0.90
N THR A 56 8.18 11.58 -1.36
CA THR A 56 9.27 12.02 -0.49
C THR A 56 9.49 13.54 -0.55
N GLY A 57 8.65 14.24 -1.30
CA GLY A 57 8.84 15.68 -1.50
C GLY A 57 9.76 15.99 -2.69
N LYS A 58 10.71 15.10 -2.98
CA LYS A 58 11.60 15.24 -4.12
C LYS A 58 11.24 14.30 -5.24
N LYS A 59 10.80 13.11 -4.89
CA LYS A 59 10.46 12.05 -5.83
C LYS A 59 9.17 11.35 -5.45
N ASN A 60 8.52 10.79 -6.45
CA ASN A 60 7.36 9.93 -6.25
C ASN A 60 7.71 8.54 -6.75
N PHE A 61 7.41 7.54 -5.95
CA PHE A 61 7.60 6.15 -6.32
C PHE A 61 6.24 5.47 -6.36
N ARG A 62 6.06 4.57 -7.29
CA ARG A 62 4.82 3.82 -7.44
C ARG A 62 5.12 2.36 -7.71
N ALA A 63 4.41 1.49 -7.03
CA ALA A 63 4.48 0.06 -7.25
C ALA A 63 3.07 -0.50 -7.31
N ILE A 64 2.86 -1.49 -8.18
CA ILE A 64 1.57 -2.13 -8.35
C ILE A 64 1.77 -3.64 -8.32
N THR A 65 0.92 -4.33 -7.59
CA THR A 65 0.89 -5.79 -7.60
C THR A 65 -0.53 -6.27 -7.84
N GLU A 66 -0.64 -7.46 -8.42
CA GLU A 66 -1.89 -8.12 -8.65
C GLU A 66 -1.78 -9.55 -8.12
N ASN A 67 -2.72 -9.96 -7.27
CA ASN A 67 -2.68 -11.27 -6.64
C ASN A 67 -4.08 -11.66 -6.18
N GLU A 68 -4.38 -12.94 -6.16
CA GLU A 68 -5.65 -13.41 -5.63
C GLU A 68 -5.73 -13.19 -4.13
N ASP A 69 -4.61 -13.28 -3.45
CA ASP A 69 -4.50 -13.04 -2.00
C ASP A 69 -4.06 -11.59 -1.77
N LEU A 70 -4.91 -10.80 -1.13
CA LEU A 70 -4.65 -9.39 -0.85
C LEU A 70 -3.40 -9.20 0.03
N TYR A 71 -3.24 -10.04 1.04
CA TYR A 71 -2.09 -9.93 1.95
C TYR A 71 -0.77 -10.22 1.23
N ALA A 72 -0.78 -11.23 0.35
CA ALA A 72 0.39 -11.53 -0.46
C ALA A 72 0.73 -10.37 -1.41
N GLY A 73 -0.30 -9.72 -1.96
CA GLY A 73 -0.11 -8.55 -2.81
C GLY A 73 0.52 -7.39 -2.06
N ILE A 74 0.07 -7.14 -0.84
CA ILE A 74 0.64 -6.11 0.02
C ILE A 74 2.11 -6.42 0.32
N ASP A 75 2.42 -7.67 0.65
CA ASP A 75 3.79 -8.07 0.94
C ASP A 75 4.73 -7.84 -0.24
N LYS A 76 4.27 -8.17 -1.44
CA LYS A 76 5.07 -7.99 -2.65
C LYS A 76 5.32 -6.53 -2.97
N VAL A 77 4.32 -5.69 -2.78
CA VAL A 77 4.44 -4.28 -3.11
C VAL A 77 5.38 -3.55 -2.14
N VAL A 78 5.46 -4.03 -0.90
CA VAL A 78 6.35 -3.43 0.11
C VAL A 78 7.80 -3.87 -0.10
N ASP A 79 8.02 -5.06 -0.61
CA ASP A 79 9.35 -5.53 -0.94
C ASP A 79 9.85 -4.84 -2.21
#